data_540f2a9dede1d87781bfb1e635c60f0c
#
_entry.id   540f2a9dede1d87781bfb1e635c60f0c
#
_cell.length_a   1.000
_cell.length_b   1.000
_cell.length_c   1.000
_cell.angle_alpha   90.00
_cell.angle_beta   90.00
_cell.angle_gamma   90.00
#
_symmetry.space_group_name_H-M   'P 1'
#
loop_
_entity.id
_entity.type
_entity.pdbx_description
1 polymer ?
#
loop_
_entity_poly.entity_id
_entity_poly.type
_entity_poly.pdbx_seq_one_letter_code
_entity_poly.pdbx_strand_id
1 'polypeptide(L)'
;FLAFKEMARAKVRFALLVAAIALLVFLILFQQSLQNGLITGFIGAIREQSAPVLVYSVDGQRVIQGSVITPPMEEQVRSAPGTGAVGRIGQGTFTALPSGNDDNEAFDTTIIGYELGPDGNGIGAPTDVIEGRLPVTDDEAVVSDADVSLGYDIGDTVTLLPGQKTIEIVGVAANAQLNVSPTLFTSYDTY
;
A
#
# COMPACT_ATOMS: atom_id res chain seq x y z
N PHE A 1 40.69 -31.75 -18.22
CA PHE A 1 41.97 -31.39 -17.59
C PHE A 1 42.70 -30.23 -18.30
N LEU A 2 42.65 -30.13 -19.65
CA LEU A 2 43.27 -29.04 -20.42
C LEU A 2 42.59 -27.68 -20.17
N ALA A 3 41.26 -27.62 -20.15
CA ALA A 3 40.50 -26.40 -19.94
C ALA A 3 40.85 -25.70 -18.59
N PHE A 4 41.00 -26.47 -17.53
CA PHE A 4 41.44 -25.94 -16.21
C PHE A 4 42.85 -25.33 -16.24
N LYS A 5 43.77 -25.90 -17.02
CA LYS A 5 45.13 -25.40 -17.16
C LYS A 5 45.22 -24.13 -18.01
N GLU A 6 44.38 -24.01 -19.02
CA GLU A 6 44.25 -22.79 -19.82
C GLU A 6 43.58 -21.65 -19.04
N MET A 7 42.54 -21.95 -18.24
CA MET A 7 41.91 -20.98 -17.32
C MET A 7 42.95 -20.45 -16.30
N ALA A 8 43.84 -21.31 -15.78
CA ALA A 8 44.87 -20.90 -14.82
C ALA A 8 45.95 -20.00 -15.43
N ARG A 9 46.18 -20.07 -16.76
CA ARG A 9 47.13 -19.20 -17.49
C ARG A 9 46.51 -17.87 -17.94
N ALA A 10 45.20 -17.81 -18.13
CA ALA A 10 44.50 -16.61 -18.59
C ALA A 10 43.55 -15.99 -17.52
N LYS A 11 43.98 -16.00 -16.24
CA LYS A 11 43.18 -15.59 -15.06
C LYS A 11 42.51 -14.23 -15.24
N VAL A 12 43.20 -13.24 -15.77
CA VAL A 12 42.70 -11.88 -15.97
C VAL A 12 41.58 -11.88 -17.02
N ARG A 13 41.73 -12.59 -18.12
CA ARG A 13 40.74 -12.69 -19.20
C ARG A 13 39.47 -13.37 -18.73
N PHE A 14 39.61 -14.45 -17.92
CA PHE A 14 38.48 -15.16 -17.34
C PHE A 14 37.77 -14.33 -16.25
N ALA A 15 38.54 -13.65 -15.39
CA ALA A 15 38.01 -12.76 -14.37
C ALA A 15 37.19 -11.59 -14.98
N LEU A 16 37.69 -11.01 -16.08
CA LEU A 16 36.96 -9.97 -16.80
C LEU A 16 35.63 -10.47 -17.39
N LEU A 17 35.63 -11.68 -17.95
CA LEU A 17 34.42 -12.29 -18.50
C LEU A 17 33.40 -12.59 -17.41
N VAL A 18 33.83 -13.17 -16.28
CA VAL A 18 32.98 -13.42 -15.12
C VAL A 18 32.46 -12.11 -14.52
N ALA A 19 33.31 -11.10 -14.41
CA ALA A 19 32.89 -9.77 -13.92
C ALA A 19 31.85 -9.12 -14.85
N ALA A 20 32.00 -9.24 -16.17
CA ALA A 20 31.04 -8.73 -17.13
C ALA A 20 29.68 -9.43 -17.00
N ILE A 21 29.67 -10.77 -16.90
CA ILE A 21 28.44 -11.55 -16.70
C ILE A 21 27.80 -11.20 -15.35
N ALA A 22 28.60 -11.13 -14.28
CA ALA A 22 28.11 -10.77 -12.95
C ALA A 22 27.48 -9.37 -12.94
N LEU A 23 28.09 -8.42 -13.64
CA LEU A 23 27.54 -7.07 -13.78
C LEU A 23 26.21 -7.06 -14.54
N LEU A 24 26.10 -7.83 -15.62
CA LEU A 24 24.83 -7.96 -16.37
C LEU A 24 23.72 -8.57 -15.49
N VAL A 25 24.01 -9.64 -14.77
CA VAL A 25 23.04 -10.27 -13.86
C VAL A 25 22.65 -9.30 -12.75
N PHE A 26 23.62 -8.60 -12.17
CA PHE A 26 23.36 -7.58 -11.16
C PHE A 26 22.43 -6.47 -11.68
N LEU A 27 22.69 -5.95 -12.88
CA LEU A 27 21.86 -4.90 -13.47
C LEU A 27 20.42 -5.37 -13.74
N ILE A 28 20.26 -6.61 -14.21
CA ILE A 28 18.92 -7.19 -14.44
C ILE A 28 18.16 -7.32 -13.11
N LEU A 29 18.80 -7.89 -12.09
CA LEU A 29 18.17 -8.05 -10.77
C LEU A 29 17.86 -6.70 -10.11
N PHE A 30 18.79 -5.75 -10.22
CA PHE A 30 18.59 -4.39 -9.72
C PHE A 30 17.40 -3.70 -10.40
N GLN A 31 17.31 -3.79 -11.73
CA GLN A 31 16.18 -3.22 -12.48
C GLN A 31 14.85 -3.88 -12.10
N GLN A 32 14.79 -5.19 -11.93
CA GLN A 32 13.59 -5.89 -11.49
C GLN A 32 13.18 -5.49 -10.07
N SER A 33 14.14 -5.39 -9.15
CA SER A 33 13.88 -4.95 -7.78
C SER A 33 13.34 -3.53 -7.73
N LEU A 34 13.94 -2.62 -8.50
CA LEU A 34 13.48 -1.22 -8.61
C LEU A 34 12.07 -1.14 -9.17
N GLN A 35 11.78 -1.88 -10.24
CA GLN A 35 10.45 -1.92 -10.86
C GLN A 35 9.39 -2.44 -9.89
N ASN A 36 9.65 -3.54 -9.19
CA ASN A 36 8.72 -4.08 -8.20
C ASN A 36 8.50 -3.11 -7.03
N GLY A 37 9.56 -2.50 -6.51
CA GLY A 37 9.46 -1.50 -5.44
C GLY A 37 8.61 -0.30 -5.84
N LEU A 38 8.79 0.23 -7.06
CA LEU A 38 7.98 1.31 -7.58
C LEU A 38 6.50 0.92 -7.71
N ILE A 39 6.20 -0.24 -8.30
CA ILE A 39 4.82 -0.72 -8.44
C ILE A 39 4.17 -0.85 -7.07
N THR A 40 4.83 -1.48 -6.10
CA THR A 40 4.30 -1.65 -4.75
C THR A 40 4.09 -0.31 -4.05
N GLY A 41 5.04 0.61 -4.11
CA GLY A 41 4.92 1.92 -3.48
C GLY A 41 3.84 2.82 -4.10
N PHE A 42 3.59 2.71 -5.42
CA PHE A 42 2.61 3.57 -6.08
C PHE A 42 1.17 3.04 -6.05
N ILE A 43 0.98 1.73 -6.15
CA ILE A 43 -0.36 1.13 -6.28
C ILE A 43 -0.58 -0.07 -5.38
N GLY A 44 0.29 -0.33 -4.42
CA GLY A 44 0.22 -1.47 -3.52
C GLY A 44 -1.14 -1.56 -2.83
N ALA A 45 -1.57 -0.49 -2.21
CA ALA A 45 -2.85 -0.40 -1.51
C ALA A 45 -4.07 -0.77 -2.38
N ILE A 46 -4.01 -0.46 -3.68
CA ILE A 46 -5.10 -0.80 -4.62
C ILE A 46 -5.02 -2.28 -5.03
N ARG A 47 -3.83 -2.85 -5.10
CA ARG A 47 -3.63 -4.24 -5.49
C ARG A 47 -3.92 -5.22 -4.36
N GLU A 48 -3.57 -4.84 -3.14
CA GLU A 48 -3.67 -5.69 -1.94
C GLU A 48 -4.99 -5.49 -1.18
N GLN A 49 -5.98 -4.82 -1.78
CA GLN A 49 -7.33 -4.71 -1.20
C GLN A 49 -8.26 -5.84 -1.69
N SER A 50 -9.29 -6.14 -0.91
CA SER A 50 -10.15 -7.33 -1.09
C SER A 50 -11.13 -7.25 -2.26
N ALA A 51 -11.42 -6.05 -2.81
CA ALA A 51 -12.35 -5.91 -3.91
C ALA A 51 -11.70 -6.21 -5.27
N PRO A 52 -12.23 -7.14 -6.06
CA PRO A 52 -11.66 -7.47 -7.38
C PRO A 52 -11.92 -6.40 -8.44
N VAL A 53 -12.87 -5.51 -8.22
CA VAL A 53 -13.28 -4.47 -9.18
C VAL A 53 -13.52 -3.16 -8.43
N LEU A 54 -12.89 -2.08 -8.91
CA LEU A 54 -13.16 -0.72 -8.48
C LEU A 54 -14.00 0.01 -9.53
N VAL A 55 -15.08 0.66 -9.07
CA VAL A 55 -15.98 1.46 -9.91
C VAL A 55 -15.69 2.94 -9.68
N TYR A 56 -15.49 3.67 -10.75
CA TYR A 56 -15.20 5.11 -10.74
C TYR A 56 -16.31 5.88 -11.45
N SER A 57 -16.54 7.13 -11.03
CA SER A 57 -17.34 8.05 -11.82
C SER A 57 -16.61 8.38 -13.13
N VAL A 58 -17.36 8.68 -14.19
CA VAL A 58 -16.80 9.07 -15.49
C VAL A 58 -15.88 10.28 -15.37
N ASP A 59 -16.25 11.23 -14.52
CA ASP A 59 -15.50 12.47 -14.30
C ASP A 59 -14.24 12.27 -13.44
N GLY A 60 -14.16 11.17 -12.68
CA GLY A 60 -13.04 10.85 -11.78
C GLY A 60 -11.76 10.35 -12.48
N GLN A 61 -11.78 10.18 -13.81
CA GLN A 61 -10.63 9.76 -14.62
C GLN A 61 -9.85 8.55 -14.07
N ARG A 62 -10.54 7.63 -13.41
CA ARG A 62 -9.96 6.44 -12.72
C ARG A 62 -9.05 6.77 -11.54
N VAL A 63 -9.23 7.93 -10.91
CA VAL A 63 -8.59 8.31 -9.66
C VAL A 63 -9.64 8.26 -8.55
N ILE A 64 -9.35 7.51 -7.47
CA ILE A 64 -10.32 7.32 -6.36
C ILE A 64 -10.67 8.69 -5.76
N GLN A 65 -9.66 9.49 -5.43
CA GLN A 65 -9.82 10.81 -4.82
C GLN A 65 -10.66 11.78 -5.65
N GLY A 66 -10.64 11.65 -6.99
CA GLY A 66 -11.44 12.47 -7.91
C GLY A 66 -12.79 11.85 -8.28
N SER A 67 -13.10 10.65 -7.82
CA SER A 67 -14.28 9.90 -8.20
C SER A 67 -15.42 10.07 -7.18
N VAL A 68 -16.38 10.90 -7.50
CA VAL A 68 -17.59 11.07 -6.67
C VAL A 68 -18.69 10.16 -7.19
N ILE A 69 -19.09 9.18 -6.39
CA ILE A 69 -20.21 8.27 -6.66
C ILE A 69 -21.43 8.81 -5.90
N THR A 70 -22.44 9.23 -6.64
CA THR A 70 -23.70 9.70 -6.05
C THR A 70 -24.60 8.51 -5.68
N PRO A 71 -25.57 8.68 -4.73
CA PRO A 71 -26.47 7.59 -4.37
C PRO A 71 -27.23 6.95 -5.55
N PRO A 72 -27.69 7.69 -6.58
CA PRO A 72 -28.27 7.07 -7.77
C PRO A 72 -27.30 6.23 -8.59
N MET A 73 -26.02 6.62 -8.65
CA MET A 73 -24.96 5.83 -9.34
C MET A 73 -24.65 4.57 -8.56
N GLU A 74 -24.57 4.65 -7.24
CA GLU A 74 -24.38 3.48 -6.38
C GLU A 74 -25.49 2.46 -6.57
N GLU A 75 -26.76 2.91 -6.62
CA GLU A 75 -27.90 2.03 -6.85
C GLU A 75 -27.83 1.35 -8.23
N GLN A 76 -27.37 2.07 -9.26
CA GLN A 76 -27.16 1.48 -10.59
C GLN A 76 -26.10 0.38 -10.56
N VAL A 77 -25.00 0.58 -9.81
CA VAL A 77 -23.97 -0.44 -9.63
C VAL A 77 -24.51 -1.66 -8.89
N ARG A 78 -25.25 -1.43 -7.79
CA ARG A 78 -25.86 -2.51 -6.97
C ARG A 78 -26.87 -3.35 -7.77
N SER A 79 -27.63 -2.72 -8.67
CA SER A 79 -28.65 -3.37 -9.48
C SER A 79 -28.13 -3.97 -10.79
N ALA A 80 -26.86 -3.75 -11.13
CA ALA A 80 -26.29 -4.27 -12.40
C ALA A 80 -26.22 -5.81 -12.40
N PRO A 81 -26.58 -6.47 -13.51
CA PRO A 81 -26.54 -7.93 -13.60
C PRO A 81 -25.12 -8.48 -13.34
N GLY A 82 -25.01 -9.43 -12.42
CA GLY A 82 -23.75 -10.06 -12.05
C GLY A 82 -22.98 -9.32 -10.94
N THR A 83 -23.51 -8.21 -10.41
CA THR A 83 -22.98 -7.56 -9.23
C THR A 83 -23.27 -8.40 -7.99
N GLY A 84 -22.21 -8.70 -7.23
CA GLY A 84 -22.30 -9.34 -5.92
C GLY A 84 -22.42 -8.30 -4.80
N ALA A 85 -21.59 -8.41 -3.78
CA ALA A 85 -21.50 -7.41 -2.72
C ALA A 85 -20.83 -6.12 -3.22
N VAL A 86 -21.28 -4.98 -2.71
CA VAL A 86 -20.74 -3.65 -3.04
C VAL A 86 -20.41 -2.94 -1.74
N GLY A 87 -19.18 -2.45 -1.61
CA GLY A 87 -18.72 -1.62 -0.51
C GLY A 87 -18.24 -0.26 -1.01
N ARG A 88 -18.35 0.74 -0.17
CA ARG A 88 -17.82 2.08 -0.44
C ARG A 88 -16.34 2.12 -0.08
N ILE A 89 -15.58 2.84 -0.90
CA ILE A 89 -14.18 3.15 -0.62
C ILE A 89 -13.97 4.65 -0.84
N GLY A 90 -13.22 5.28 0.04
CA GLY A 90 -12.80 6.66 -0.07
C GLY A 90 -11.29 6.79 0.03
N GLN A 91 -10.72 7.83 -0.58
CA GLN A 91 -9.30 8.14 -0.48
C GLN A 91 -9.11 9.63 -0.27
N GLY A 92 -8.32 9.99 0.72
CA GLY A 92 -7.92 11.37 0.97
C GLY A 92 -6.46 11.45 1.41
N THR A 93 -5.87 12.63 1.30
CA THR A 93 -4.55 12.93 1.84
C THR A 93 -4.70 13.94 2.96
N PHE A 94 -4.17 13.62 4.12
CA PHE A 94 -4.23 14.44 5.33
C PHE A 94 -2.82 14.59 5.91
N THR A 95 -2.55 15.72 6.54
CA THR A 95 -1.35 15.85 7.34
C THR A 95 -1.55 15.08 8.63
N ALA A 96 -0.64 14.16 8.94
CA ALA A 96 -0.71 13.25 10.08
C ALA A 96 0.53 13.38 10.96
N LEU A 97 0.30 13.28 12.27
CA LEU A 97 1.34 13.28 13.31
C LEU A 97 1.31 11.91 14.01
N PRO A 98 2.22 10.98 13.66
CA PRO A 98 2.36 9.72 14.37
C PRO A 98 3.02 9.93 15.74
N SER A 99 2.53 9.24 16.79
CA SER A 99 3.10 9.32 18.14
C SER A 99 4.42 8.58 18.29
N GLY A 100 4.69 7.61 17.43
CA GLY A 100 5.95 6.85 17.40
C GLY A 100 7.12 7.60 16.77
N ASN A 101 6.92 8.84 16.31
CA ASN A 101 7.98 9.68 15.75
C ASN A 101 8.53 10.63 16.79
N ASP A 102 9.77 10.40 17.24
CA ASP A 102 10.46 11.20 18.25
C ASP A 102 10.67 12.67 17.83
N ASP A 103 10.74 12.94 16.54
CA ASP A 103 10.99 14.28 15.99
C ASP A 103 9.71 15.12 15.85
N ASN A 104 8.53 14.59 16.18
CA ASN A 104 7.22 15.24 15.96
C ASN A 104 7.03 15.72 14.51
N GLU A 105 7.59 15.00 13.54
CA GLU A 105 7.47 15.34 12.13
C GLU A 105 6.08 14.96 11.61
N ALA A 106 5.47 15.88 10.88
CA ALA A 106 4.19 15.66 10.23
C ALA A 106 4.40 15.12 8.82
N PHE A 107 3.61 14.12 8.44
CA PHE A 107 3.63 13.52 7.12
C PHE A 107 2.31 13.73 6.37
N ASP A 108 2.41 13.95 5.06
CA ASP A 108 1.24 13.85 4.19
C ASP A 108 0.90 12.37 4.01
N THR A 109 -0.13 11.95 4.71
CA THR A 109 -0.55 10.54 4.83
C THR A 109 -1.80 10.30 4.01
N THR A 110 -1.77 9.25 3.20
CA THR A 110 -2.93 8.78 2.44
C THR A 110 -3.82 7.95 3.35
N ILE A 111 -5.10 8.33 3.42
CA ILE A 111 -6.12 7.57 4.15
C ILE A 111 -7.03 6.90 3.13
N ILE A 112 -7.23 5.61 3.31
CA ILE A 112 -8.18 4.80 2.56
C ILE A 112 -9.26 4.34 3.53
N GLY A 113 -10.46 4.91 3.39
CA GLY A 113 -11.64 4.53 4.13
C GLY A 113 -12.43 3.45 3.40
N TYR A 114 -12.84 2.39 4.09
CA TYR A 114 -13.72 1.35 3.55
C TYR A 114 -14.83 0.99 4.54
N GLU A 115 -15.95 0.47 4.06
CA GLU A 115 -17.04 0.02 4.94
C GLU A 115 -16.57 -1.19 5.76
N LEU A 116 -16.49 -1.02 7.09
CA LEU A 116 -16.11 -2.09 8.00
C LEU A 116 -17.18 -3.19 7.98
N GLY A 117 -16.75 -4.42 7.75
CA GLY A 117 -17.56 -5.61 7.94
C GLY A 117 -17.33 -6.24 9.33
N PRO A 118 -17.94 -7.38 9.60
CA PRO A 118 -17.64 -8.16 10.80
C PRO A 118 -16.14 -8.44 10.91
N ASP A 119 -15.57 -8.24 12.10
CA ASP A 119 -14.13 -8.40 12.36
C ASP A 119 -13.20 -7.55 11.45
N GLY A 120 -13.71 -6.42 10.92
CA GLY A 120 -12.97 -5.53 10.03
C GLY A 120 -12.92 -5.99 8.57
N ASN A 121 -13.44 -7.17 8.24
CA ASN A 121 -13.45 -7.76 6.90
C ASN A 121 -14.49 -7.12 5.97
N GLY A 122 -14.28 -5.87 5.59
CA GLY A 122 -15.09 -5.16 4.61
C GLY A 122 -14.56 -5.29 3.18
N ILE A 123 -15.39 -4.93 2.20
CA ILE A 123 -14.97 -4.80 0.80
C ILE A 123 -14.08 -3.57 0.68
N GLY A 124 -12.84 -3.77 0.24
CA GLY A 124 -11.80 -2.75 0.25
C GLY A 124 -10.80 -2.85 1.40
N ALA A 125 -11.01 -3.79 2.34
CA ALA A 125 -10.03 -4.08 3.39
C ALA A 125 -8.70 -4.58 2.78
N PRO A 126 -7.54 -4.29 3.41
CA PRO A 126 -6.28 -4.90 3.01
C PRO A 126 -6.33 -6.42 3.22
N THR A 127 -5.77 -7.18 2.28
CA THR A 127 -5.87 -8.65 2.26
C THR A 127 -4.75 -9.36 3.02
N ASP A 128 -3.58 -8.74 3.12
CA ASP A 128 -2.40 -9.35 3.72
C ASP A 128 -1.97 -8.58 4.99
N VAL A 129 -2.71 -8.79 6.08
CA VAL A 129 -2.33 -8.27 7.40
C VAL A 129 -1.30 -9.21 8.02
N ILE A 130 -0.05 -8.76 8.08
CA ILE A 130 1.10 -9.55 8.56
C ILE A 130 1.30 -9.47 10.06
N GLU A 131 0.76 -8.44 10.71
CA GLU A 131 0.87 -8.24 12.15
C GLU A 131 -0.39 -7.54 12.68
N GLY A 132 -0.83 -7.88 13.90
CA GLY A 132 -2.02 -7.31 14.50
C GLY A 132 -3.33 -7.80 13.89
N ARG A 133 -4.27 -6.89 13.63
CA ARG A 133 -5.62 -7.19 13.13
C ARG A 133 -6.19 -6.06 12.25
N LEU A 134 -7.28 -6.32 11.56
CA LEU A 134 -8.06 -5.29 10.87
C LEU A 134 -8.76 -4.34 11.87
N PRO A 135 -9.04 -3.09 11.47
CA PRO A 135 -9.81 -2.14 12.29
C PRO A 135 -11.26 -2.60 12.41
N VAL A 136 -11.84 -2.49 13.60
CA VAL A 136 -13.24 -2.83 13.88
C VAL A 136 -14.05 -1.64 14.38
N THR A 137 -13.38 -0.52 14.64
CA THR A 137 -13.98 0.76 15.05
C THR A 137 -13.48 1.92 14.18
N ASP A 138 -14.16 3.06 14.28
CA ASP A 138 -13.80 4.28 13.53
C ASP A 138 -12.53 4.97 14.04
N ASP A 139 -12.02 4.54 15.18
CA ASP A 139 -10.80 5.10 15.79
C ASP A 139 -9.58 4.19 15.60
N GLU A 140 -9.68 3.18 14.72
CA GLU A 140 -8.62 2.22 14.45
C GLU A 140 -8.17 2.24 12.99
N ALA A 141 -6.91 1.91 12.75
CA ALA A 141 -6.35 1.79 11.40
C ALA A 141 -5.34 0.65 11.29
N VAL A 142 -5.16 0.18 10.06
CA VAL A 142 -4.03 -0.66 9.62
C VAL A 142 -3.11 0.20 8.76
N VAL A 143 -1.81 0.09 8.98
CA VAL A 143 -0.77 0.81 8.25
C VAL A 143 -0.06 -0.11 7.27
N SER A 144 0.59 0.46 6.24
CA SER A 144 1.51 -0.29 5.39
C SER A 144 2.83 -0.61 6.11
N ASP A 145 3.37 -1.79 5.88
CA ASP A 145 4.66 -2.26 6.40
C ASP A 145 5.84 -1.30 6.07
N ALA A 146 5.77 -0.61 4.94
CA ALA A 146 6.77 0.35 4.53
C ALA A 146 6.84 1.59 5.46
N ASP A 147 5.78 1.86 6.22
CA ASP A 147 5.60 3.11 6.98
C ASP A 147 5.89 2.94 8.48
N VAL A 148 6.08 1.71 8.96
CA VAL A 148 6.41 1.41 10.37
C VAL A 148 7.65 2.16 10.84
N SER A 149 8.68 2.27 10.01
CA SER A 149 9.91 3.00 10.33
C SER A 149 9.75 4.52 10.47
N LEU A 150 8.59 5.06 10.06
CA LEU A 150 8.25 6.49 10.16
C LEU A 150 7.49 6.82 11.46
N GLY A 151 7.31 5.84 12.35
CA GLY A 151 6.60 6.00 13.62
C GLY A 151 5.11 5.62 13.54
N TYR A 152 4.75 4.77 12.57
CA TYR A 152 3.42 4.19 12.44
C TYR A 152 3.46 2.70 12.82
N ASP A 153 3.65 2.39 14.09
CA ASP A 153 3.71 1.00 14.57
C ASP A 153 2.44 0.64 15.38
N ILE A 154 2.22 -0.66 15.59
CA ILE A 154 1.08 -1.14 16.36
C ILE A 154 1.12 -0.60 17.80
N GLY A 155 0.01 -0.03 18.23
CA GLY A 155 -0.15 0.63 19.53
C GLY A 155 0.17 2.12 19.51
N ASP A 156 0.76 2.64 18.43
CA ASP A 156 0.91 4.06 18.21
C ASP A 156 -0.42 4.72 17.86
N THR A 157 -0.49 6.03 18.08
CA THR A 157 -1.64 6.83 17.65
C THR A 157 -1.21 7.84 16.60
N VAL A 158 -2.12 8.11 15.67
CA VAL A 158 -1.93 9.08 14.60
C VAL A 158 -2.96 10.18 14.74
N THR A 159 -2.51 11.42 14.85
CA THR A 159 -3.40 12.59 14.91
C THR A 159 -3.51 13.22 13.52
N LEU A 160 -4.72 13.24 12.97
CA LEU A 160 -5.02 13.84 11.66
C LEU A 160 -5.32 15.33 11.80
N LEU A 161 -4.70 16.14 10.95
CA LEU A 161 -4.91 17.58 10.90
C LEU A 161 -5.74 17.98 9.68
N PRO A 162 -6.60 19.00 9.78
CA PRO A 162 -6.77 19.95 10.90
C PRO A 162 -7.75 19.47 11.99
N GLY A 163 -8.50 18.40 11.78
CA GLY A 163 -9.61 17.97 12.67
C GLY A 163 -9.18 17.42 14.04
N GLN A 164 -7.90 17.19 14.27
CA GLN A 164 -7.35 16.57 15.49
C GLN A 164 -7.99 15.20 15.84
N LYS A 165 -8.47 14.48 14.80
CA LYS A 165 -8.94 13.12 14.97
C LYS A 165 -7.75 12.22 15.27
N THR A 166 -7.81 11.48 16.36
CA THR A 166 -6.78 10.51 16.74
C THR A 166 -7.24 9.10 16.36
N ILE A 167 -6.35 8.34 15.74
CA ILE A 167 -6.59 6.98 15.27
C ILE A 167 -5.49 6.09 15.85
N GLU A 168 -5.84 4.93 16.39
CA GLU A 168 -4.91 3.92 16.91
C GLU A 168 -4.52 2.94 15.79
N ILE A 169 -3.23 2.63 15.68
CA ILE A 169 -2.74 1.60 14.76
C ILE A 169 -2.88 0.24 15.42
N VAL A 170 -3.71 -0.63 14.82
CA VAL A 170 -4.03 -1.96 15.35
C VAL A 170 -3.48 -3.10 14.50
N GLY A 171 -2.88 -2.80 13.36
CA GLY A 171 -2.28 -3.81 12.49
C GLY A 171 -1.39 -3.23 11.41
N VAL A 172 -0.60 -4.10 10.80
CA VAL A 172 0.31 -3.81 9.69
C VAL A 172 -0.03 -4.70 8.51
N ALA A 173 -0.20 -4.12 7.34
CA ALA A 173 -0.47 -4.83 6.09
C ALA A 173 0.76 -4.77 5.15
N ALA A 174 1.08 -5.91 4.51
CA ALA A 174 2.19 -5.99 3.58
C ALA A 174 1.87 -5.28 2.27
N ASN A 175 2.86 -4.58 1.73
CA ASN A 175 2.81 -3.98 0.38
C ASN A 175 1.60 -3.05 0.16
N ALA A 176 1.05 -2.44 1.19
CA ALA A 176 -0.20 -1.69 1.17
C ALA A 176 -0.03 -0.17 1.01
N GLN A 177 1.11 0.28 0.50
CA GLN A 177 1.42 1.69 0.30
C GLN A 177 0.75 2.25 -0.96
N LEU A 178 0.40 3.54 -0.94
CA LEU A 178 -0.15 4.27 -2.08
C LEU A 178 0.61 5.58 -2.31
N ASN A 179 1.00 5.84 -3.57
CA ASN A 179 1.72 7.05 -4.00
C ASN A 179 3.05 7.31 -3.26
N VAL A 180 3.70 6.26 -2.77
CA VAL A 180 4.94 6.36 -1.97
C VAL A 180 4.76 7.29 -0.75
N SER A 181 3.58 7.28 -0.16
CA SER A 181 3.17 8.09 0.99
C SER A 181 2.73 7.14 2.10
N PRO A 182 2.91 7.50 3.38
CA PRO A 182 2.32 6.73 4.47
C PRO A 182 0.85 6.47 4.21
N THR A 183 0.41 5.22 4.39
CA THR A 183 -0.93 4.81 3.99
C THR A 183 -1.63 4.09 5.14
N LEU A 184 -2.79 4.61 5.52
CA LEU A 184 -3.66 4.08 6.57
C LEU A 184 -4.97 3.57 5.96
N PHE A 185 -5.36 2.36 6.34
CA PHE A 185 -6.68 1.80 6.09
C PHE A 185 -7.55 1.93 7.35
N THR A 186 -8.67 2.59 7.24
CA THR A 186 -9.59 2.85 8.35
C THR A 186 -11.04 2.70 7.91
N SER A 187 -12.01 2.98 8.80
CA SER A 187 -13.42 2.97 8.42
C SER A 187 -13.75 4.09 7.41
N TYR A 188 -14.77 3.85 6.61
CA TYR A 188 -15.31 4.86 5.69
C TYR A 188 -15.85 6.10 6.42
N ASP A 189 -16.36 5.92 7.65
CA ASP A 189 -16.91 7.00 8.45
C ASP A 189 -15.82 7.89 9.09
N THR A 190 -14.59 7.40 9.15
CA THR A 190 -13.41 8.18 9.60
C THR A 190 -12.82 9.02 8.47
N TYR A 191 -12.94 8.54 7.23
CA TYR A 191 -12.54 9.24 6.03
C TYR A 191 -13.53 10.36 5.70
#